data_f39b1a60f725601e14edb858f78216b2
#
_entry.id   f39b1a60f725601e14edb858f78216b2
#
_cell.length_a   1.000
_cell.length_b   1.000
_cell.length_c   1.000
_cell.angle_alpha   90.00
_cell.angle_beta   90.00
_cell.angle_gamma   90.00
#
_symmetry.space_group_name_H-M   'P 1'
#
loop_
_entity.id
_entity.type
_entity.pdbx_description
1 polymer ?
#
loop_
_entity_poly.entity_id
_entity_poly.type
_entity_poly.pdbx_seq_one_letter_code
_entity_poly.pdbx_strand_id
1 'polypeptide(L)'
;MSGILYVTGTPIGNLGDFSPRAAETLESVDFIAAEDTRVTLKLLNHFGIKKPMVSYFEHNKRERGEIICNRIEQGENCAIVTDAGMPCISDPGEDLIKLCEERGIKTVVIPGPSAVISALAVSGLETGRFTFEGFLSVNKKSRNDHLDSLKNEHRTMIFYEAPHKLPQTLRDLYNFFGDRKLSIVRELTKVHEEDRKSTRLNSSHRT
;
A
#
# COMPACT_ATOMS: atom_id res chain seq x y z
N MET A 1 -1.55 -10.51 30.14
CA MET A 1 -0.62 -9.69 29.31
C MET A 1 -1.40 -9.27 28.08
N SER A 2 -1.25 -8.03 27.63
CA SER A 2 -1.85 -7.56 26.37
C SER A 2 -1.29 -8.37 25.20
N GLY A 3 -2.10 -8.59 24.16
CA GLY A 3 -1.67 -9.19 22.91
C GLY A 3 -0.82 -8.25 22.06
N ILE A 4 -0.60 -8.61 20.81
CA ILE A 4 0.26 -7.91 19.85
C ILE A 4 -0.54 -7.63 18.58
N LEU A 5 -0.35 -6.44 17.98
CA LEU A 5 -0.77 -6.15 16.61
C LEU A 5 0.38 -6.42 15.64
N TYR A 6 0.18 -7.32 14.68
CA TYR A 6 1.13 -7.61 13.60
C TYR A 6 0.70 -6.88 12.32
N VAL A 7 1.56 -5.99 11.79
CA VAL A 7 1.36 -5.32 10.51
C VAL A 7 1.97 -6.19 9.43
N THR A 8 1.15 -6.94 8.70
CA THR A 8 1.60 -8.04 7.86
C THR A 8 1.42 -7.72 6.38
N GLY A 9 2.54 -7.71 5.63
CA GLY A 9 2.51 -7.51 4.18
C GLY A 9 1.95 -8.72 3.43
N THR A 10 1.16 -8.45 2.39
CA THR A 10 0.54 -9.43 1.51
C THR A 10 1.12 -9.35 0.09
N PRO A 11 0.95 -10.37 -0.77
CA PRO A 11 1.40 -10.33 -2.15
C PRO A 11 0.77 -9.20 -2.96
N ILE A 12 1.53 -8.59 -3.87
CA ILE A 12 1.04 -7.53 -4.78
C ILE A 12 0.65 -8.07 -6.16
N GLY A 13 0.70 -9.38 -6.37
CA GLY A 13 0.32 -10.01 -7.63
C GLY A 13 0.85 -11.43 -7.82
N ASN A 14 1.85 -11.85 -7.02
CA ASN A 14 2.42 -13.19 -7.07
C ASN A 14 2.39 -13.81 -5.68
N LEU A 15 1.66 -14.92 -5.53
CA LEU A 15 1.57 -15.64 -4.25
C LEU A 15 2.92 -16.16 -3.76
N GLY A 16 3.88 -16.37 -4.66
CA GLY A 16 5.25 -16.76 -4.32
C GLY A 16 6.03 -15.71 -3.53
N ASP A 17 5.57 -14.44 -3.54
CA ASP A 17 6.18 -13.35 -2.76
C ASP A 17 5.67 -13.31 -1.30
N PHE A 18 4.75 -14.19 -0.93
CA PHE A 18 4.27 -14.29 0.44
C PHE A 18 5.31 -15.00 1.32
N SER A 19 5.87 -14.28 2.28
CA SER A 19 6.94 -14.85 3.10
C SER A 19 6.45 -15.96 4.04
N PRO A 20 7.26 -16.99 4.32
CA PRO A 20 6.92 -18.03 5.31
C PRO A 20 6.53 -17.41 6.66
N ARG A 21 7.27 -16.40 7.12
CA ARG A 21 6.99 -15.69 8.37
C ARG A 21 5.63 -14.99 8.36
N ALA A 22 5.19 -14.46 7.21
CA ALA A 22 3.85 -13.87 7.10
C ALA A 22 2.76 -14.96 7.23
N ALA A 23 2.93 -16.10 6.56
CA ALA A 23 2.00 -17.22 6.68
C ALA A 23 1.91 -17.75 8.12
N GLU A 24 3.06 -18.01 8.76
CA GLU A 24 3.14 -18.44 10.16
C GLU A 24 2.49 -17.42 11.11
N THR A 25 2.71 -16.12 10.89
CA THR A 25 2.07 -15.06 11.68
C THR A 25 0.56 -15.11 11.55
N LEU A 26 0.03 -15.16 10.31
CA LEU A 26 -1.42 -15.23 10.10
C LEU A 26 -2.03 -16.52 10.68
N GLU A 27 -1.26 -17.61 10.71
CA GLU A 27 -1.70 -18.85 11.35
C GLU A 27 -1.66 -18.78 12.88
N SER A 28 -0.76 -18.01 13.48
CA SER A 28 -0.58 -17.93 14.93
C SER A 28 -1.50 -16.94 15.64
N VAL A 29 -1.96 -15.87 14.96
CA VAL A 29 -2.83 -14.86 15.59
C VAL A 29 -4.24 -15.37 15.89
N ASP A 30 -4.96 -14.70 16.79
CA ASP A 30 -6.33 -15.08 17.17
C ASP A 30 -7.34 -14.59 16.12
N PHE A 31 -7.09 -13.45 15.47
CA PHE A 31 -7.92 -12.92 14.41
C PHE A 31 -7.15 -12.01 13.46
N ILE A 32 -7.76 -11.73 12.30
CA ILE A 32 -7.18 -10.89 11.26
C ILE A 32 -8.10 -9.69 10.99
N ALA A 33 -7.54 -8.48 11.04
CA ALA A 33 -8.18 -7.25 10.56
C ALA A 33 -7.84 -7.09 9.07
N ALA A 34 -8.84 -7.16 8.20
CA ALA A 34 -8.69 -7.17 6.75
C ALA A 34 -9.44 -6.01 6.10
N GLU A 35 -8.83 -5.38 5.09
CA GLU A 35 -9.47 -4.34 4.29
C GLU A 35 -10.70 -4.90 3.56
N ASP A 36 -10.50 -5.89 2.70
CA ASP A 36 -11.59 -6.71 2.13
C ASP A 36 -11.42 -8.17 2.56
N THR A 37 -12.33 -8.63 3.42
CA THR A 37 -12.31 -10.01 3.93
C THR A 37 -12.45 -11.05 2.83
N ARG A 38 -13.05 -10.71 1.68
CA ARG A 38 -13.22 -11.63 0.53
C ARG A 38 -11.89 -11.85 -0.21
N VAL A 39 -11.08 -10.80 -0.33
CA VAL A 39 -9.74 -10.86 -0.93
C VAL A 39 -8.82 -11.64 -0.01
N THR A 40 -8.80 -11.27 1.27
CA THR A 40 -8.01 -11.94 2.30
C THR A 40 -8.37 -13.42 2.41
N LEU A 41 -9.67 -13.79 2.33
CA LEU A 41 -10.09 -15.18 2.38
C LEU A 41 -9.49 -16.03 1.26
N LYS A 42 -9.34 -15.47 0.04
CA LYS A 42 -8.69 -16.18 -1.07
C LYS A 42 -7.22 -16.47 -0.76
N LEU A 43 -6.51 -15.50 -0.20
CA LEU A 43 -5.12 -15.66 0.24
C LEU A 43 -5.01 -16.74 1.31
N LEU A 44 -5.81 -16.65 2.37
CA LEU A 44 -5.81 -17.61 3.47
C LEU A 44 -6.12 -19.04 3.00
N ASN A 45 -7.13 -19.20 2.13
CA ASN A 45 -7.50 -20.49 1.57
C ASN A 45 -6.36 -21.11 0.75
N HIS A 46 -5.62 -20.30 -0.03
CA HIS A 46 -4.47 -20.79 -0.80
C HIS A 46 -3.38 -21.38 0.10
N PHE A 47 -3.15 -20.79 1.27
CA PHE A 47 -2.16 -21.26 2.24
C PHE A 47 -2.73 -22.20 3.32
N GLY A 48 -4.01 -22.58 3.21
CA GLY A 48 -4.64 -23.51 4.18
C GLY A 48 -4.92 -22.90 5.54
N ILE A 49 -4.85 -21.57 5.68
CA ILE A 49 -5.01 -20.85 6.94
C ILE A 49 -6.49 -20.59 7.20
N LYS A 50 -6.97 -20.90 8.42
CA LYS A 50 -8.36 -20.67 8.85
C LYS A 50 -8.38 -19.80 10.09
N LYS A 51 -8.74 -18.52 9.95
CA LYS A 51 -8.81 -17.55 11.05
C LYS A 51 -10.07 -16.69 10.99
N PRO A 52 -10.60 -16.30 12.14
CA PRO A 52 -11.63 -15.28 12.20
C PRO A 52 -11.14 -13.97 11.62
N MET A 53 -12.00 -13.27 10.89
CA MET A 53 -11.66 -11.98 10.28
C MET A 53 -12.61 -10.88 10.74
N VAL A 54 -12.07 -9.69 10.90
CA VAL A 54 -12.82 -8.44 11.15
C VAL A 54 -12.54 -7.50 9.98
N SER A 55 -13.57 -6.97 9.37
CA SER A 55 -13.42 -5.96 8.31
C SER A 55 -12.93 -4.64 8.92
N TYR A 56 -11.85 -4.08 8.34
CA TYR A 56 -11.25 -2.81 8.74
C TYR A 56 -10.87 -2.00 7.50
N PHE A 57 -11.71 -1.02 7.15
CA PHE A 57 -11.54 -0.19 5.96
C PHE A 57 -11.88 1.28 6.27
N GLU A 58 -11.63 2.20 5.34
CA GLU A 58 -11.68 3.66 5.55
C GLU A 58 -12.97 4.15 6.25
N HIS A 59 -14.14 3.61 5.87
CA HIS A 59 -15.42 4.10 6.42
C HIS A 59 -15.78 3.53 7.79
N ASN A 60 -15.11 2.46 8.27
CA ASN A 60 -15.39 1.86 9.57
C ASN A 60 -14.20 1.92 10.55
N LYS A 61 -13.07 2.49 10.13
CA LYS A 61 -11.78 2.43 10.85
C LYS A 61 -11.85 2.89 12.29
N ARG A 62 -12.66 3.92 12.61
CA ARG A 62 -12.77 4.45 13.97
C ARG A 62 -13.45 3.46 14.91
N GLU A 63 -14.63 2.98 14.57
CA GLU A 63 -15.39 2.02 15.41
C GLU A 63 -14.62 0.69 15.51
N ARG A 64 -14.15 0.18 14.38
CA ARG A 64 -13.44 -1.11 14.33
C ARG A 64 -12.07 -1.06 14.99
N GLY A 65 -11.38 0.08 14.92
CA GLY A 65 -10.12 0.28 15.63
C GLY A 65 -10.28 0.10 17.14
N GLU A 66 -11.32 0.71 17.74
CA GLU A 66 -11.64 0.53 19.14
C GLU A 66 -11.89 -0.95 19.51
N ILE A 67 -12.69 -1.65 18.69
CA ILE A 67 -12.99 -3.08 18.92
C ILE A 67 -11.72 -3.92 18.85
N ILE A 68 -10.85 -3.67 17.85
CA ILE A 68 -9.59 -4.39 17.66
C ILE A 68 -8.68 -4.16 18.86
N CYS A 69 -8.48 -2.91 19.27
CA CYS A 69 -7.61 -2.59 20.41
C CYS A 69 -8.13 -3.21 21.72
N ASN A 70 -9.43 -3.15 21.98
CA ASN A 70 -10.03 -3.77 23.17
C ASN A 70 -9.77 -5.28 23.22
N ARG A 71 -9.86 -5.99 22.10
CA ARG A 71 -9.55 -7.41 22.02
C ARG A 71 -8.07 -7.69 22.27
N ILE A 72 -7.18 -6.86 21.72
CA ILE A 72 -5.74 -7.00 21.96
C ILE A 72 -5.39 -6.75 23.43
N GLU A 73 -6.00 -5.76 24.07
CA GLU A 73 -5.82 -5.51 25.51
C GLU A 73 -6.30 -6.68 26.38
N GLN A 74 -7.28 -7.44 25.92
CA GLN A 74 -7.75 -8.68 26.58
C GLN A 74 -6.82 -9.89 26.35
N GLY A 75 -5.74 -9.72 25.59
CA GLY A 75 -4.71 -10.73 25.39
C GLY A 75 -4.74 -11.42 24.03
N GLU A 76 -5.68 -11.06 23.13
CA GLU A 76 -5.71 -11.61 21.77
C GLU A 76 -4.65 -10.97 20.87
N ASN A 77 -4.02 -11.78 20.02
CA ASN A 77 -3.12 -11.29 18.96
C ASN A 77 -3.91 -11.02 17.69
N CYS A 78 -3.62 -9.91 17.03
CA CYS A 78 -4.24 -9.52 15.77
C CYS A 78 -3.19 -9.33 14.68
N ALA A 79 -3.49 -9.72 13.44
CA ALA A 79 -2.75 -9.27 12.27
C ALA A 79 -3.62 -8.30 11.46
N ILE A 80 -3.08 -7.13 11.07
CA ILE A 80 -3.70 -6.29 10.06
C ILE A 80 -3.08 -6.60 8.70
N VAL A 81 -3.93 -6.76 7.69
CA VAL A 81 -3.56 -6.98 6.28
C VAL A 81 -4.38 -6.07 5.37
N THR A 82 -3.81 -5.75 4.22
CA THR A 82 -4.47 -5.05 3.11
C THR A 82 -4.65 -5.99 1.92
N ASP A 83 -5.39 -5.56 0.92
CA ASP A 83 -5.67 -6.36 -0.28
C ASP A 83 -4.39 -6.70 -1.06
N ALA A 84 -3.38 -5.80 -1.05
CA ALA A 84 -2.11 -6.02 -1.73
C ALA A 84 -1.00 -5.13 -1.15
N GLY A 85 0.09 -5.73 -0.70
CA GLY A 85 1.27 -5.00 -0.22
C GLY A 85 1.29 -4.77 1.29
N MET A 86 1.94 -3.70 1.70
CA MET A 86 2.08 -3.33 3.11
C MET A 86 0.89 -2.52 3.59
N PRO A 87 0.19 -2.92 4.67
CA PRO A 87 -0.83 -2.10 5.31
C PRO A 87 -0.27 -0.72 5.74
N CYS A 88 -1.16 0.24 5.94
CA CYS A 88 -0.85 1.60 6.43
C CYS A 88 -0.12 2.51 5.42
N ILE A 89 0.21 2.04 4.23
CA ILE A 89 0.87 2.83 3.17
C ILE A 89 -0.07 2.99 1.99
N SER A 90 -0.78 4.10 1.92
CA SER A 90 -1.93 4.36 1.01
C SER A 90 -3.13 3.45 1.22
N ASP A 91 -3.13 2.67 2.28
CA ASP A 91 -4.16 1.71 2.66
C ASP A 91 -4.58 1.95 4.12
N PRO A 92 -5.75 1.43 4.55
CA PRO A 92 -6.17 1.55 5.94
C PRO A 92 -5.17 0.95 6.93
N GLY A 93 -5.05 1.58 8.11
CA GLY A 93 -4.22 1.06 9.20
C GLY A 93 -3.45 2.13 9.97
N GLU A 94 -3.14 3.27 9.37
CA GLU A 94 -2.41 4.35 10.06
C GLU A 94 -3.09 4.77 11.37
N ASP A 95 -4.43 4.93 11.34
CA ASP A 95 -5.19 5.31 12.54
C ASP A 95 -5.17 4.18 13.60
N LEU A 96 -5.16 2.91 13.18
CA LEU A 96 -5.05 1.78 14.10
C LEU A 96 -3.67 1.74 14.78
N ILE A 97 -2.61 2.03 14.04
CA ILE A 97 -1.25 2.10 14.61
C ILE A 97 -1.15 3.23 15.65
N LYS A 98 -1.70 4.42 15.32
CA LYS A 98 -1.74 5.54 16.28
C LYS A 98 -2.52 5.18 17.55
N LEU A 99 -3.68 4.55 17.40
CA LEU A 99 -4.50 4.10 18.52
C LEU A 99 -3.77 3.05 19.38
N CYS A 100 -3.04 2.13 18.74
CA CYS A 100 -2.20 1.16 19.46
C CYS A 100 -1.08 1.84 20.25
N GLU A 101 -0.43 2.85 19.68
CA GLU A 101 0.61 3.64 20.35
C GLU A 101 0.04 4.35 21.57
N GLU A 102 -1.09 5.05 21.41
CA GLU A 102 -1.79 5.74 22.50
C GLU A 102 -2.19 4.83 23.66
N ARG A 103 -2.51 3.56 23.36
CA ARG A 103 -2.90 2.54 24.37
C ARG A 103 -1.76 1.67 24.87
N GLY A 104 -0.53 1.91 24.40
CA GLY A 104 0.64 1.10 24.78
C GLY A 104 0.57 -0.35 24.28
N ILE A 105 -0.19 -0.60 23.20
CA ILE A 105 -0.27 -1.92 22.55
C ILE A 105 0.98 -2.11 21.70
N LYS A 106 1.66 -3.23 21.91
CA LYS A 106 2.85 -3.60 21.12
C LYS A 106 2.47 -3.85 19.67
N THR A 107 3.16 -3.18 18.73
CA THR A 107 3.06 -3.42 17.30
C THR A 107 4.34 -4.09 16.77
N VAL A 108 4.20 -5.03 15.83
CA VAL A 108 5.30 -5.74 15.19
C VAL A 108 5.09 -5.75 13.68
N VAL A 109 6.08 -5.34 12.91
CA VAL A 109 6.02 -5.42 11.44
C VAL A 109 6.49 -6.78 10.93
N ILE A 110 5.72 -7.35 10.02
CA ILE A 110 6.09 -8.50 9.20
C ILE A 110 6.28 -7.99 7.77
N PRO A 111 7.52 -7.71 7.34
CA PRO A 111 7.78 -7.12 6.02
C PRO A 111 7.26 -8.00 4.89
N GLY A 112 6.77 -7.34 3.85
CA GLY A 112 6.26 -7.99 2.65
C GLY A 112 6.46 -7.15 1.40
N PRO A 113 5.92 -7.58 0.27
CA PRO A 113 5.99 -6.86 -0.99
C PRO A 113 5.49 -5.42 -0.88
N SER A 114 6.13 -4.51 -1.62
CA SER A 114 5.75 -3.10 -1.69
C SER A 114 5.87 -2.61 -3.13
N ALA A 115 4.75 -2.20 -3.73
CA ALA A 115 4.73 -1.69 -5.09
C ALA A 115 5.60 -0.42 -5.25
N VAL A 116 5.61 0.46 -4.23
CA VAL A 116 6.44 1.69 -4.20
C VAL A 116 7.91 1.35 -4.38
N ILE A 117 8.44 0.50 -3.51
CA ILE A 117 9.87 0.16 -3.48
C ILE A 117 10.25 -0.70 -4.69
N SER A 118 9.39 -1.65 -5.07
CA SER A 118 9.62 -2.50 -6.24
C SER A 118 9.67 -1.69 -7.53
N ALA A 119 8.71 -0.75 -7.71
CA ALA A 119 8.69 0.15 -8.86
C ALA A 119 9.94 1.05 -8.90
N LEU A 120 10.33 1.63 -7.76
CA LEU A 120 11.52 2.47 -7.68
C LEU A 120 12.78 1.70 -8.05
N ALA A 121 12.95 0.49 -7.51
CA ALA A 121 14.12 -0.36 -7.75
C ALA A 121 14.33 -0.67 -9.23
N VAL A 122 13.24 -0.80 -10.01
CA VAL A 122 13.30 -1.13 -11.44
C VAL A 122 13.10 0.09 -12.35
N SER A 123 12.88 1.29 -11.83
CA SER A 123 12.52 2.48 -12.62
C SER A 123 13.64 3.01 -13.52
N GLY A 124 14.90 2.77 -13.18
CA GLY A 124 16.06 3.42 -13.82
C GLY A 124 16.18 4.92 -13.51
N LEU A 125 15.47 5.40 -12.46
CA LEU A 125 15.61 6.75 -11.91
C LEU A 125 16.50 6.73 -10.67
N GLU A 126 16.82 7.91 -10.11
CA GLU A 126 17.59 8.02 -8.88
C GLU A 126 16.78 7.45 -7.70
N THR A 127 17.41 6.54 -6.93
CA THR A 127 16.75 5.83 -5.82
C THR A 127 17.21 6.27 -4.44
N GLY A 128 18.33 7.00 -4.35
CA GLY A 128 18.93 7.40 -3.07
C GLY A 128 18.08 8.35 -2.24
N ARG A 129 17.27 9.19 -2.89
CA ARG A 129 16.31 10.08 -2.26
C ARG A 129 15.06 10.16 -3.12
N PHE A 130 13.90 9.91 -2.54
CA PHE A 130 12.62 9.94 -3.25
C PHE A 130 11.50 10.44 -2.33
N THR A 131 10.37 10.77 -2.93
CA THR A 131 9.11 11.06 -2.22
C THR A 131 8.02 10.13 -2.72
N PHE A 132 7.14 9.73 -1.82
CA PHE A 132 5.94 8.97 -2.16
C PHE A 132 4.72 9.87 -2.00
N GLU A 133 4.06 10.16 -3.12
CA GLU A 133 2.96 11.11 -3.22
C GLU A 133 1.58 10.42 -3.23
N GLY A 134 1.57 9.08 -3.30
CA GLY A 134 0.33 8.30 -3.31
C GLY A 134 -0.54 8.59 -4.53
N PHE A 135 -1.87 8.54 -4.35
CA PHE A 135 -2.84 8.88 -5.39
C PHE A 135 -3.15 10.37 -5.41
N LEU A 136 -3.12 10.96 -6.59
CA LEU A 136 -3.59 12.33 -6.77
C LEU A 136 -5.11 12.41 -6.58
N SER A 137 -5.57 13.47 -5.90
CA SER A 137 -6.99 13.69 -5.64
C SER A 137 -7.82 13.74 -6.93
N VAL A 138 -9.04 13.21 -6.87
CA VAL A 138 -10.04 13.39 -7.94
C VAL A 138 -10.61 14.81 -7.95
N ASN A 139 -10.58 15.52 -6.82
CA ASN A 139 -10.95 16.91 -6.73
C ASN A 139 -9.87 17.78 -7.40
N LYS A 140 -10.27 18.54 -8.43
CA LYS A 140 -9.36 19.34 -9.27
C LYS A 140 -8.55 20.36 -8.46
N LYS A 141 -9.15 21.03 -7.47
CA LYS A 141 -8.45 22.02 -6.64
C LYS A 141 -7.39 21.34 -5.80
N SER A 142 -7.75 20.33 -5.02
CA SER A 142 -6.82 19.60 -4.16
C SER A 142 -5.69 18.93 -4.97
N ARG A 143 -6.01 18.43 -6.17
CA ARG A 143 -5.03 17.88 -7.10
C ARG A 143 -4.01 18.93 -7.56
N ASN A 144 -4.49 20.10 -7.97
CA ASN A 144 -3.64 21.20 -8.41
C ASN A 144 -2.79 21.73 -7.24
N ASP A 145 -3.38 21.93 -6.07
CA ASP A 145 -2.66 22.39 -4.87
C ASP A 145 -1.53 21.42 -4.49
N HIS A 146 -1.79 20.10 -4.58
CA HIS A 146 -0.76 19.07 -4.37
C HIS A 146 0.36 19.17 -5.41
N LEU A 147 0.03 19.22 -6.71
CA LEU A 147 1.03 19.33 -7.78
C LEU A 147 1.81 20.65 -7.70
N ASP A 148 1.18 21.76 -7.32
CA ASP A 148 1.84 23.04 -7.10
C ASP A 148 2.86 22.97 -5.96
N SER A 149 2.57 22.25 -4.88
CA SER A 149 3.49 22.06 -3.76
C SER A 149 4.77 21.33 -4.15
N LEU A 150 4.72 20.54 -5.23
CA LEU A 150 5.83 19.72 -5.73
C LEU A 150 6.65 20.38 -6.85
N LYS A 151 6.35 21.62 -7.25
CA LYS A 151 7.04 22.28 -8.38
C LYS A 151 8.55 22.36 -8.22
N ASN A 152 9.02 22.53 -7.00
CA ASN A 152 10.45 22.61 -6.67
C ASN A 152 11.05 21.28 -6.18
N GLU A 153 10.31 20.17 -6.31
CA GLU A 153 10.81 18.88 -5.91
C GLU A 153 11.75 18.32 -6.98
N HIS A 154 12.99 18.03 -6.59
CA HIS A 154 14.03 17.52 -7.48
C HIS A 154 14.28 16.02 -7.33
N ARG A 155 13.81 15.42 -6.23
CA ARG A 155 13.93 13.99 -5.99
C ARG A 155 13.04 13.19 -6.94
N THR A 156 13.23 11.89 -6.99
CA THR A 156 12.29 10.98 -7.66
C THR A 156 10.97 11.01 -6.91
N MET A 157 9.89 11.37 -7.60
CA MET A 157 8.53 11.36 -7.07
C MET A 157 7.82 10.09 -7.53
N ILE A 158 7.13 9.42 -6.62
CA ILE A 158 6.40 8.19 -6.91
C ILE A 158 4.91 8.45 -6.69
N PHE A 159 4.12 8.24 -7.74
CA PHE A 159 2.66 8.35 -7.71
C PHE A 159 2.03 6.99 -7.96
N TYR A 160 0.92 6.73 -7.31
CA TYR A 160 -0.01 5.66 -7.69
C TYR A 160 -1.07 6.21 -8.64
N GLU A 161 -1.41 5.42 -9.65
CA GLU A 161 -2.50 5.81 -10.55
C GLU A 161 -3.26 4.60 -11.11
N ALA A 162 -4.56 4.76 -11.24
CA ALA A 162 -5.39 3.78 -11.91
C ALA A 162 -5.18 3.82 -13.43
N PRO A 163 -5.14 2.67 -14.14
CA PRO A 163 -4.83 2.63 -15.57
C PRO A 163 -5.69 3.57 -16.43
N HIS A 164 -7.00 3.65 -16.14
CA HIS A 164 -7.93 4.49 -16.89
C HIS A 164 -7.73 6.00 -16.68
N LYS A 165 -7.05 6.42 -15.59
CA LYS A 165 -6.74 7.83 -15.29
C LYS A 165 -5.35 8.25 -15.77
N LEU A 166 -4.48 7.28 -16.07
CA LEU A 166 -3.09 7.54 -16.42
C LEU A 166 -2.90 8.61 -17.52
N PRO A 167 -3.65 8.61 -18.64
CA PRO A 167 -3.48 9.63 -19.69
C PRO A 167 -3.72 11.05 -19.19
N GLN A 168 -4.71 11.26 -18.32
CA GLN A 168 -4.97 12.58 -17.75
C GLN A 168 -3.86 12.96 -16.76
N THR A 169 -3.43 12.05 -15.93
CA THR A 169 -2.36 12.28 -14.95
C THR A 169 -1.05 12.65 -15.63
N LEU A 170 -0.69 11.99 -16.72
CA LEU A 170 0.51 12.35 -17.50
C LEU A 170 0.43 13.76 -18.08
N ARG A 171 -0.74 14.18 -18.59
CA ARG A 171 -0.96 15.57 -19.04
C ARG A 171 -0.77 16.58 -17.91
N ASP A 172 -1.34 16.30 -16.74
CA ASP A 172 -1.21 17.17 -15.58
C ASP A 172 0.24 17.27 -15.13
N LEU A 173 0.95 16.13 -14.99
CA LEU A 173 2.37 16.11 -14.63
C LEU A 173 3.23 16.90 -15.63
N TYR A 174 2.94 16.78 -16.93
CA TYR A 174 3.65 17.57 -17.95
C TYR A 174 3.40 19.07 -17.81
N ASN A 175 2.14 19.47 -17.57
CA ASN A 175 1.78 20.88 -17.42
C ASN A 175 2.42 21.52 -16.18
N PHE A 176 2.58 20.77 -15.07
CA PHE A 176 3.15 21.28 -13.82
C PHE A 176 4.68 21.20 -13.78
N PHE A 177 5.27 20.13 -14.31
CA PHE A 177 6.70 19.85 -14.17
C PHE A 177 7.50 19.96 -15.47
N GLY A 178 6.85 20.18 -16.61
CA GLY A 178 7.50 20.21 -17.91
C GLY A 178 8.01 18.82 -18.35
N ASP A 179 9.01 18.82 -19.20
CA ASP A 179 9.56 17.58 -19.77
C ASP A 179 10.57 16.92 -18.82
N ARG A 180 10.07 16.14 -17.87
CA ARG A 180 10.87 15.34 -16.93
C ARG A 180 10.99 13.89 -17.36
N LYS A 181 12.07 13.23 -16.94
CA LYS A 181 12.25 11.80 -17.09
C LYS A 181 11.17 11.06 -16.27
N LEU A 182 10.53 10.09 -16.89
CA LEU A 182 9.42 9.33 -16.33
C LEU A 182 9.66 7.83 -16.51
N SER A 183 9.24 7.04 -15.54
CA SER A 183 9.13 5.58 -15.64
C SER A 183 7.72 5.17 -15.28
N ILE A 184 7.06 4.41 -16.16
CA ILE A 184 5.75 3.80 -15.90
C ILE A 184 5.98 2.32 -15.61
N VAL A 185 5.54 1.89 -14.45
CA VAL A 185 5.69 0.52 -13.98
C VAL A 185 4.30 -0.02 -13.65
N ARG A 186 3.90 -1.14 -14.25
CA ARG A 186 2.60 -1.77 -14.02
C ARG A 186 2.69 -3.28 -14.03
N GLU A 187 1.68 -3.93 -13.45
CA GLU A 187 1.56 -5.39 -13.37
C GLU A 187 2.80 -6.09 -12.75
N LEU A 188 3.50 -5.38 -11.84
CA LEU A 188 4.65 -5.92 -11.11
C LEU A 188 4.33 -7.28 -10.49
N THR A 189 5.26 -8.22 -10.62
CA THR A 189 5.20 -9.59 -10.11
C THR A 189 4.11 -10.48 -10.74
N LYS A 190 3.22 -9.94 -11.56
CA LYS A 190 2.15 -10.70 -12.21
C LYS A 190 2.65 -11.46 -13.45
N VAL A 191 1.86 -12.44 -13.91
CA VAL A 191 2.19 -13.27 -15.09
C VAL A 191 2.42 -12.42 -16.36
N HIS A 192 1.76 -11.28 -16.45
CA HIS A 192 1.89 -10.32 -17.55
C HIS A 192 2.56 -9.04 -17.07
N GLU A 193 3.67 -9.17 -16.34
CA GLU A 193 4.49 -8.02 -15.98
C GLU A 193 4.90 -7.30 -17.25
N GLU A 194 4.43 -6.05 -17.42
CA GLU A 194 4.77 -5.26 -18.59
C GLU A 194 6.12 -4.58 -18.41
N ASP A 195 6.92 -4.62 -19.47
CA ASP A 195 8.17 -3.88 -19.56
C ASP A 195 7.96 -2.41 -19.22
N ARG A 196 8.75 -1.95 -18.26
CA ARG A 196 8.83 -0.53 -17.92
C ARG A 196 9.28 0.27 -19.12
N LYS A 197 8.51 1.28 -19.45
CA LYS A 197 8.94 2.29 -20.41
C LYS A 197 9.50 3.49 -19.65
N SER A 198 10.84 3.57 -19.58
CA SER A 198 11.49 4.82 -19.18
C SER A 198 11.46 5.77 -20.39
N THR A 199 10.81 6.92 -20.23
CA THR A 199 10.64 7.91 -21.31
C THR A 199 10.63 9.32 -20.72
N ARG A 200 10.49 10.32 -21.56
CA ARG A 200 10.19 11.69 -21.14
C ARG A 200 8.69 11.97 -21.25
N LEU A 201 8.16 12.84 -20.41
CA LEU A 201 6.73 13.18 -20.40
C LEU A 201 6.24 13.65 -21.78
N ASN A 202 7.06 14.36 -22.53
CA ASN A 202 6.72 14.84 -23.89
C ASN A 202 6.55 13.70 -24.91
N SER A 203 7.24 12.58 -24.78
CA SER A 203 7.12 11.44 -25.70
C SER A 203 5.93 10.54 -25.43
N SER A 204 5.30 10.61 -24.25
CA SER A 204 4.14 9.82 -23.88
C SER A 204 2.83 10.24 -24.58
N HIS A 205 2.84 11.38 -25.30
CA HIS A 205 1.70 11.86 -26.10
C HIS A 205 1.61 11.26 -27.50
N ARG A 206 2.53 10.38 -27.91
CA ARG A 206 2.61 9.82 -29.27
C ARG A 206 2.19 8.36 -29.40
N THR A 207 1.58 7.78 -28.37
CA THR A 207 1.04 6.39 -28.44
C THR A 207 -0.44 6.35 -28.13
#